data_cb286cb36947698c16c4ca861343a68c
#
_entry.id   cb286cb36947698c16c4ca861343a68c
#
_cell.length_a   1.000
_cell.length_b   1.000
_cell.length_c   1.000
_cell.angle_alpha   90.00
_cell.angle_beta   90.00
_cell.angle_gamma   90.00
#
_symmetry.space_group_name_H-M   'P 1'
#
loop_
_entity.id
_entity.type
_entity.pdbx_description
1 polymer ?
#
loop_
_entity_poly.entity_id
_entity_poly.type
_entity_poly.pdbx_seq_one_letter_code
_entity_poly.pdbx_strand_id
1 'polypeptide(L)'
;MTEQQKQRSPIETGAPDGFQYMHPTMRKNFGQWKWHDHPKPGVLRHKAESGDEIWTVRAGTQRILDVFTLRTLCDIGDKYADGFVRFTIRSNIEYMVKDSEKVEPLIEALEKEGFIVGGTKNSVAMISHTQGWLHCDIPGTDASGVVKAMMDELIDEFKNNEMPNRVHMTTSCCQINCGGQGDIAINVQHTKPPKINHDLVSNVCERPSVVARCPVAAIRPAQINGKPSLEVDEKKCICCGACYPPCPPMQINDAEHTKLSVWVGGNHSNARGKPSFQKLVAAGIPNNPPRWPEATAIVKKILRAYRDDAKDWERISDWVERIGWPRFFELTGLPFTKFHINNWKGARNSLNASTHIRF
;
A
#
# COMPACT_ATOMS: atom_id res chain seq x y z
N MET A 1 -10.48 1.01 35.85
CA MET A 1 -9.69 -0.17 35.43
C MET A 1 -9.88 -1.24 36.49
N THR A 2 -10.36 -2.41 36.12
CA THR A 2 -10.50 -3.55 37.04
C THR A 2 -9.10 -4.07 37.43
N GLU A 3 -8.98 -4.77 38.56
CA GLU A 3 -7.70 -5.38 39.00
C GLU A 3 -7.09 -6.30 37.93
N GLN A 4 -7.89 -6.99 37.13
CA GLN A 4 -7.45 -7.81 36.02
C GLN A 4 -6.83 -6.98 34.87
N GLN A 5 -7.23 -5.72 34.67
CA GLN A 5 -6.64 -4.85 33.64
C GLN A 5 -5.27 -4.30 34.08
N LYS A 6 -4.98 -4.23 35.38
CA LYS A 6 -3.68 -3.80 35.90
C LYS A 6 -2.57 -4.85 35.74
N GLN A 7 -2.93 -6.13 35.58
CA GLN A 7 -1.97 -7.24 35.46
C GLN A 7 -1.56 -7.55 34.00
N ARG A 8 -2.27 -6.97 33.01
CA ARG A 8 -1.98 -7.24 31.60
C ARG A 8 -0.83 -6.35 31.11
N SER A 9 0.16 -6.98 30.45
CA SER A 9 1.22 -6.27 29.77
C SER A 9 0.62 -5.42 28.64
N PRO A 10 1.05 -4.14 28.46
CA PRO A 10 0.65 -3.34 27.31
C PRO A 10 1.00 -4.00 25.96
N ILE A 11 2.04 -4.80 25.92
CA ILE A 11 2.45 -5.55 24.70
C ILE A 11 1.46 -6.68 24.40
N GLU A 12 1.01 -7.41 25.41
CA GLU A 12 0.09 -8.53 25.26
C GLU A 12 -1.35 -8.08 24.97
N THR A 13 -1.75 -6.95 25.52
CA THR A 13 -3.11 -6.43 25.40
C THR A 13 -3.28 -5.37 24.34
N GLY A 14 -2.18 -4.90 23.73
CA GLY A 14 -2.15 -3.78 22.81
C GLY A 14 -2.55 -2.46 23.49
N ALA A 15 -3.18 -1.58 22.72
CA ALA A 15 -3.71 -0.33 23.25
C ALA A 15 -4.75 -0.59 24.35
N PRO A 16 -4.90 0.34 25.32
CA PRO A 16 -5.98 0.28 26.29
C PRO A 16 -7.33 0.05 25.62
N ASP A 17 -8.29 -0.49 26.38
CA ASP A 17 -9.63 -0.79 25.88
C ASP A 17 -10.18 0.32 24.97
N GLY A 18 -10.38 0.00 23.69
CA GLY A 18 -10.81 0.95 22.69
C GLY A 18 -12.17 1.60 22.98
N PHE A 19 -12.98 1.01 23.83
CA PHE A 19 -14.28 1.56 24.21
C PHE A 19 -14.18 2.94 24.84
N GLN A 20 -13.15 3.22 25.62
CA GLN A 20 -12.97 4.54 26.24
C GLN A 20 -12.71 5.67 25.22
N TYR A 21 -12.22 5.31 24.02
CA TYR A 21 -11.91 6.25 22.94
C TYR A 21 -13.00 6.30 21.87
N MET A 22 -14.08 5.53 22.03
CA MET A 22 -15.18 5.56 21.08
C MET A 22 -16.08 6.78 21.33
N HIS A 23 -16.54 7.38 20.24
CA HIS A 23 -17.60 8.37 20.29
C HIS A 23 -18.81 7.84 21.07
N PRO A 24 -19.46 8.61 21.96
CA PRO A 24 -20.56 8.10 22.79
C PRO A 24 -21.69 7.44 22.01
N THR A 25 -22.08 8.01 20.86
CA THR A 25 -23.09 7.43 19.96
C THR A 25 -22.67 6.05 19.43
N MET A 26 -21.38 5.88 19.09
CA MET A 26 -20.86 4.58 18.64
C MET A 26 -20.85 3.57 19.79
N ARG A 27 -20.44 3.99 20.98
CA ARG A 27 -20.43 3.14 22.17
C ARG A 27 -21.83 2.65 22.54
N LYS A 28 -22.81 3.57 22.50
CA LYS A 28 -24.23 3.25 22.78
C LYS A 28 -24.78 2.21 21.80
N ASN A 29 -24.42 2.31 20.52
CA ASN A 29 -24.96 1.49 19.45
C ASN A 29 -23.97 0.43 18.95
N PHE A 30 -23.03 0.02 19.77
CA PHE A 30 -21.99 -0.94 19.37
C PHE A 30 -22.59 -2.26 18.93
N GLY A 31 -22.33 -2.64 17.67
CA GLY A 31 -22.89 -3.86 17.05
C GLY A 31 -24.36 -3.77 16.63
N GLN A 32 -25.02 -2.63 16.81
CA GLN A 32 -26.46 -2.41 16.51
C GLN A 32 -26.69 -1.44 15.37
N TRP A 33 -25.87 -1.59 14.29
CA TRP A 33 -25.97 -0.76 13.10
C TRP A 33 -26.97 -1.39 12.12
N LYS A 34 -27.94 -0.58 11.65
CA LYS A 34 -28.97 -1.01 10.71
C LYS A 34 -28.51 -0.90 9.26
N TRP A 35 -27.93 0.25 8.88
CA TRP A 35 -27.37 0.48 7.56
C TRP A 35 -26.37 1.64 7.58
N HIS A 36 -25.63 1.76 6.47
CA HIS A 36 -24.76 2.90 6.20
C HIS A 36 -24.81 3.27 4.72
N ASP A 37 -24.65 4.53 4.41
CA ASP A 37 -24.55 5.05 3.05
C ASP A 37 -23.42 6.06 2.90
N HIS A 38 -23.25 6.56 1.68
CA HIS A 38 -22.25 7.54 1.30
C HIS A 38 -22.95 8.73 0.65
N PRO A 39 -23.47 9.69 1.41
CA PRO A 39 -24.25 10.82 0.87
C PRO A 39 -23.47 11.63 -0.17
N LYS A 40 -22.14 11.75 0.03
CA LYS A 40 -21.22 12.41 -0.88
C LYS A 40 -19.80 11.86 -0.74
N PRO A 41 -18.88 12.16 -1.69
CA PRO A 41 -17.48 11.73 -1.58
C PRO A 41 -16.86 12.13 -0.24
N GLY A 42 -16.12 11.20 0.36
CA GLY A 42 -15.46 11.40 1.65
C GLY A 42 -16.38 11.35 2.88
N VAL A 43 -17.69 11.23 2.71
CA VAL A 43 -18.65 11.24 3.82
C VAL A 43 -19.42 9.92 3.88
N LEU A 44 -19.46 9.31 5.07
CA LEU A 44 -20.27 8.14 5.38
C LEU A 44 -21.30 8.53 6.44
N ARG A 45 -22.50 8.00 6.33
CA ARG A 45 -23.54 8.11 7.35
C ARG A 45 -23.89 6.71 7.85
N HIS A 46 -23.95 6.55 9.16
CA HIS A 46 -24.29 5.31 9.83
C HIS A 46 -25.57 5.50 10.63
N LYS A 47 -26.55 4.64 10.40
CA LYS A 47 -27.85 4.63 11.10
C LYS A 47 -27.92 3.40 12.00
N ALA A 48 -28.17 3.63 13.28
CA ALA A 48 -28.35 2.57 14.26
C ALA A 48 -29.83 2.11 14.34
N GLU A 49 -30.06 0.93 14.91
CA GLU A 49 -31.41 0.41 15.18
C GLU A 49 -32.19 1.31 16.15
N SER A 50 -31.51 1.95 17.09
CA SER A 50 -32.09 2.95 18.00
C SER A 50 -32.62 4.21 17.30
N GLY A 51 -32.30 4.41 16.03
CA GLY A 51 -32.59 5.64 15.30
C GLY A 51 -31.47 6.67 15.33
N ASP A 52 -30.45 6.49 16.18
CA ASP A 52 -29.28 7.38 16.19
C ASP A 52 -28.54 7.37 14.86
N GLU A 53 -28.00 8.53 14.50
CA GLU A 53 -27.12 8.68 13.33
C GLU A 53 -25.75 9.21 13.77
N ILE A 54 -24.71 8.79 13.03
CA ILE A 54 -23.37 9.34 13.14
C ILE A 54 -22.76 9.46 11.74
N TRP A 55 -22.07 10.55 11.51
CA TRP A 55 -21.41 10.83 10.24
C TRP A 55 -19.91 10.62 10.39
N THR A 56 -19.27 10.13 9.35
CA THR A 56 -17.81 10.02 9.30
C THR A 56 -17.31 10.82 8.11
N VAL A 57 -16.44 11.81 8.36
CA VAL A 57 -15.77 12.59 7.32
C VAL A 57 -14.34 12.10 7.21
N ARG A 58 -13.93 11.64 6.02
CA ARG A 58 -12.61 11.10 5.74
C ARG A 58 -11.77 12.09 4.95
N ALA A 59 -10.60 12.42 5.46
CA ALA A 59 -9.60 13.21 4.75
C ALA A 59 -8.31 12.41 4.54
N GLY A 60 -7.68 12.60 3.38
CA GLY A 60 -6.35 12.05 3.10
C GLY A 60 -5.30 12.75 3.97
N THR A 61 -4.44 11.98 4.62
CA THR A 61 -3.31 12.51 5.39
C THR A 61 -2.01 11.84 4.99
N GLN A 62 -0.91 12.36 5.50
CA GLN A 62 0.42 11.79 5.38
C GLN A 62 0.65 10.74 6.47
N ARG A 63 1.58 9.82 6.25
CA ARG A 63 2.01 8.89 7.30
C ARG A 63 2.85 9.55 8.38
N ILE A 64 3.53 10.64 8.02
CA ILE A 64 4.35 11.44 8.93
C ILE A 64 3.72 12.82 9.01
N LEU A 65 3.37 13.18 10.21
CA LEU A 65 2.86 14.50 10.56
C LEU A 65 3.75 15.08 11.67
N ASP A 66 4.02 16.36 11.59
CA ASP A 66 4.58 17.08 12.72
C ASP A 66 3.50 17.34 13.78
N VAL A 67 3.95 17.68 14.99
CA VAL A 67 3.06 17.90 16.12
C VAL A 67 2.16 19.13 15.94
N PHE A 68 2.60 20.13 15.19
CA PHE A 68 1.79 21.34 14.95
C PHE A 68 0.63 21.03 14.02
N THR A 69 0.89 20.34 12.91
CA THR A 69 -0.16 19.84 12.02
C THR A 69 -1.16 18.93 12.74
N LEU A 70 -0.65 18.03 13.60
CA LEU A 70 -1.51 17.15 14.38
C LEU A 70 -2.41 17.94 15.35
N ARG A 71 -1.89 18.98 15.99
CA ARG A 71 -2.70 19.88 16.85
C ARG A 71 -3.77 20.59 16.05
N THR A 72 -3.45 21.15 14.88
CA THR A 72 -4.45 21.77 14.00
C THR A 72 -5.57 20.78 13.65
N LEU A 73 -5.24 19.53 13.33
CA LEU A 73 -6.24 18.48 13.09
C LEU A 73 -7.07 18.16 14.34
N CYS A 74 -6.45 18.16 15.52
CA CYS A 74 -7.18 18.00 16.79
C CYS A 74 -8.12 19.18 17.06
N ASP A 75 -7.67 20.42 16.88
CA ASP A 75 -8.49 21.63 17.07
C ASP A 75 -9.72 21.63 16.14
N ILE A 76 -9.55 21.19 14.90
CA ILE A 76 -10.67 20.96 13.97
C ILE A 76 -11.62 19.88 14.50
N GLY A 77 -11.07 18.78 15.03
CA GLY A 77 -11.85 17.70 15.64
C GLY A 77 -12.66 18.14 16.84
N ASP A 78 -12.07 18.95 17.72
CA ASP A 78 -12.73 19.49 18.90
C ASP A 78 -13.89 20.43 18.52
N LYS A 79 -13.69 21.23 17.48
CA LYS A 79 -14.68 22.21 17.03
C LYS A 79 -15.87 21.59 16.31
N TYR A 80 -15.63 20.60 15.44
CA TYR A 80 -16.64 20.10 14.50
C TYR A 80 -17.02 18.63 14.71
N ALA A 81 -16.20 17.82 15.34
CA ALA A 81 -16.33 16.35 15.41
C ALA A 81 -16.36 15.82 16.85
N ASP A 82 -16.88 16.59 17.78
CA ASP A 82 -17.06 16.19 19.19
C ASP A 82 -15.77 15.64 19.85
N GLY A 83 -14.58 15.99 19.33
CA GLY A 83 -13.27 15.56 19.84
C GLY A 83 -12.86 14.12 19.47
N PHE A 84 -13.59 13.43 18.60
CA PHE A 84 -13.31 12.04 18.23
C PHE A 84 -12.79 11.90 16.81
N VAL A 85 -11.59 11.29 16.69
CA VAL A 85 -10.94 11.00 15.41
C VAL A 85 -10.48 9.55 15.34
N ARG A 86 -10.29 9.06 14.13
CA ARG A 86 -9.76 7.72 13.86
C ARG A 86 -8.76 7.76 12.71
N PHE A 87 -7.64 7.07 12.84
CA PHE A 87 -6.71 6.83 11.74
C PHE A 87 -7.05 5.53 11.02
N THR A 88 -6.97 5.54 9.70
CA THR A 88 -7.16 4.35 8.89
C THR A 88 -5.82 3.72 8.49
N ILE A 89 -5.83 2.45 8.10
CA ILE A 89 -4.61 1.74 7.62
C ILE A 89 -4.04 2.33 6.33
N ARG A 90 -4.78 3.21 5.64
CA ARG A 90 -4.35 3.91 4.41
C ARG A 90 -3.97 5.36 4.66
N SER A 91 -3.53 5.68 5.87
CA SER A 91 -3.12 7.04 6.22
C SER A 91 -4.20 8.09 5.94
N ASN A 92 -5.45 7.80 6.27
CA ASN A 92 -6.50 8.80 6.33
C ASN A 92 -6.83 9.11 7.78
N ILE A 93 -7.28 10.33 8.03
CA ILE A 93 -7.96 10.68 9.26
C ILE A 93 -9.48 10.69 9.03
N GLU A 94 -10.23 10.19 9.99
CA GLU A 94 -11.70 10.19 9.97
C GLU A 94 -12.22 10.87 11.23
N TYR A 95 -13.13 11.80 11.02
CA TYR A 95 -13.81 12.54 12.05
C TYR A 95 -15.21 11.99 12.25
N MET A 96 -15.61 11.78 13.51
CA MET A 96 -16.93 11.27 13.86
C MET A 96 -17.79 12.44 14.31
N VAL A 97 -18.90 12.69 13.59
CA VAL A 97 -19.75 13.87 13.76
C VAL A 97 -21.18 13.39 14.01
N LYS A 98 -21.78 13.81 15.12
CA LYS A 98 -23.18 13.51 15.43
C LYS A 98 -24.14 14.46 14.74
N ASP A 99 -23.79 15.73 14.70
CA ASP A 99 -24.59 16.80 14.12
C ASP A 99 -24.28 16.95 12.63
N SER A 100 -25.25 16.63 11.78
CA SER A 100 -25.12 16.72 10.32
C SER A 100 -24.81 18.13 9.82
N GLU A 101 -25.22 19.17 10.54
CA GLU A 101 -24.95 20.57 10.16
C GLU A 101 -23.48 20.94 10.27
N LYS A 102 -22.71 20.21 11.08
CA LYS A 102 -21.27 20.40 11.23
C LYS A 102 -20.43 19.73 10.12
N VAL A 103 -21.03 18.88 9.28
CA VAL A 103 -20.31 18.11 8.25
C VAL A 103 -19.68 19.04 7.21
N GLU A 104 -20.44 19.98 6.66
CA GLU A 104 -19.93 20.93 5.67
C GLU A 104 -18.85 21.86 6.25
N PRO A 105 -19.09 22.52 7.40
CA PRO A 105 -18.04 23.33 8.02
C PRO A 105 -16.75 22.57 8.36
N LEU A 106 -16.87 21.30 8.72
CA LEU A 106 -15.71 20.43 8.95
C LEU A 106 -14.91 20.20 7.65
N ILE A 107 -15.60 19.91 6.54
CA ILE A 107 -14.97 19.72 5.23
C ILE A 107 -14.24 21.00 4.81
N GLU A 108 -14.89 22.14 4.89
CA GLU A 108 -14.29 23.43 4.56
C GLU A 108 -13.05 23.72 5.42
N ALA A 109 -13.11 23.43 6.72
CA ALA A 109 -11.99 23.62 7.62
C ALA A 109 -10.80 22.70 7.27
N LEU A 110 -11.05 21.43 6.90
CA LEU A 110 -10.01 20.50 6.48
C LEU A 110 -9.39 20.92 5.14
N GLU A 111 -10.20 21.28 4.16
CA GLU A 111 -9.71 21.69 2.83
C GLU A 111 -8.92 23.01 2.90
N LYS A 112 -9.28 23.92 3.78
CA LYS A 112 -8.52 25.16 4.05
C LYS A 112 -7.10 24.88 4.54
N GLU A 113 -6.93 23.84 5.34
CA GLU A 113 -5.61 23.38 5.84
C GLU A 113 -4.90 22.43 4.85
N GLY A 114 -5.47 22.23 3.64
CA GLY A 114 -4.90 21.40 2.59
C GLY A 114 -5.17 19.89 2.71
N PHE A 115 -6.08 19.47 3.59
CA PHE A 115 -6.49 18.07 3.74
C PHE A 115 -7.71 17.78 2.88
N ILE A 116 -7.50 17.02 1.81
CA ILE A 116 -8.55 16.73 0.83
C ILE A 116 -9.49 15.65 1.35
N VAL A 117 -10.79 15.95 1.33
CA VAL A 117 -11.85 15.00 1.70
C VAL A 117 -12.19 14.10 0.52
N GLY A 118 -12.19 12.76 0.73
CA GLY A 118 -12.44 11.79 -0.37
C GLY A 118 -12.10 10.34 0.02
N GLY A 119 -11.77 9.54 -0.99
CA GLY A 119 -11.28 8.17 -0.82
C GLY A 119 -12.31 7.17 -0.29
N THR A 120 -13.60 7.41 -0.56
CA THR A 120 -14.70 6.53 -0.15
C THR A 120 -15.45 5.97 -1.34
N LYS A 121 -16.14 4.82 -1.15
CA LYS A 121 -16.98 4.20 -2.17
C LYS A 121 -16.22 3.96 -3.49
N ASN A 122 -16.76 4.41 -4.59
CA ASN A 122 -16.29 4.20 -5.96
C ASN A 122 -15.20 5.23 -6.36
N SER A 123 -14.17 5.32 -5.56
CA SER A 123 -13.03 6.23 -5.78
C SER A 123 -11.70 5.50 -5.67
N VAL A 124 -10.63 6.16 -6.05
CA VAL A 124 -9.27 5.76 -5.67
C VAL A 124 -9.08 6.07 -4.20
N ALA A 125 -8.79 5.05 -3.39
CA ALA A 125 -8.45 5.25 -1.98
C ALA A 125 -7.03 5.81 -1.83
N MET A 126 -6.72 6.42 -0.69
CA MET A 126 -5.34 6.77 -0.36
C MET A 126 -4.43 5.55 -0.53
N ILE A 127 -3.29 5.74 -1.16
CA ILE A 127 -2.34 4.67 -1.48
C ILE A 127 -1.61 4.23 -0.21
N SER A 128 -1.74 2.95 0.17
CA SER A 128 -0.94 2.41 1.26
C SER A 128 0.49 2.14 0.78
N HIS A 129 1.45 2.42 1.65
CA HIS A 129 2.85 2.30 1.29
C HIS A 129 3.75 1.88 2.44
N THR A 130 4.91 1.35 2.10
CA THR A 130 5.97 1.00 3.03
C THR A 130 6.81 2.22 3.43
N GLN A 131 7.74 2.06 4.33
CA GLN A 131 8.50 3.20 4.88
C GLN A 131 9.44 3.87 3.87
N GLY A 132 9.93 3.13 2.87
CA GLY A 132 10.83 3.69 1.88
C GLY A 132 12.13 4.25 2.49
N TRP A 133 12.59 5.37 1.96
CA TRP A 133 13.82 6.01 2.41
C TRP A 133 13.76 6.59 3.83
N LEU A 134 12.58 6.61 4.46
CA LEU A 134 12.46 7.13 5.82
C LEU A 134 13.19 6.25 6.83
N HIS A 135 12.86 4.95 6.87
CA HIS A 135 13.41 4.02 7.89
C HIS A 135 13.53 2.57 7.42
N CYS A 136 13.35 2.26 6.15
CA CYS A 136 13.50 0.89 5.70
C CYS A 136 15.00 0.54 5.56
N ASP A 137 15.37 -0.66 5.97
CA ASP A 137 16.77 -1.14 5.89
C ASP A 137 17.24 -1.37 4.45
N ILE A 138 16.31 -1.63 3.53
CA ILE A 138 16.61 -2.03 2.14
C ILE A 138 15.78 -1.27 1.10
N PRO A 139 15.56 0.04 1.24
CA PRO A 139 14.66 0.75 0.34
C PRO A 139 15.32 0.95 -1.03
N GLY A 140 14.69 0.45 -2.08
CA GLY A 140 15.09 0.74 -3.46
C GLY A 140 14.45 2.01 -4.02
N THR A 141 13.41 2.55 -3.37
CA THR A 141 12.77 3.81 -3.76
C THR A 141 12.19 4.54 -2.56
N ASP A 142 11.92 5.83 -2.73
CA ASP A 142 11.11 6.63 -1.81
C ASP A 142 9.62 6.30 -2.01
N ALA A 143 9.10 5.36 -1.21
CA ALA A 143 7.70 4.96 -1.32
C ALA A 143 6.73 6.10 -1.00
N SER A 144 7.08 6.99 -0.08
CA SER A 144 6.26 8.16 0.28
C SER A 144 6.21 9.18 -0.85
N GLY A 145 7.36 9.44 -1.49
CA GLY A 145 7.45 10.31 -2.66
C GLY A 145 6.65 9.79 -3.86
N VAL A 146 6.73 8.47 -4.12
CA VAL A 146 5.91 7.83 -5.16
C VAL A 146 4.42 8.04 -4.88
N VAL A 147 3.97 7.83 -3.64
CA VAL A 147 2.57 8.05 -3.26
C VAL A 147 2.17 9.50 -3.46
N LYS A 148 3.00 10.45 -2.98
CA LYS A 148 2.72 11.89 -3.15
C LYS A 148 2.59 12.25 -4.62
N ALA A 149 3.54 11.84 -5.47
CA ALA A 149 3.50 12.13 -6.90
C ALA A 149 2.27 11.56 -7.60
N MET A 150 1.88 10.32 -7.24
CA MET A 150 0.68 9.71 -7.80
C MET A 150 -0.61 10.33 -7.29
N MET A 151 -0.71 10.62 -5.99
CA MET A 151 -1.93 11.22 -5.43
C MET A 151 -2.16 12.65 -5.92
N ASP A 152 -1.09 13.42 -6.19
CA ASP A 152 -1.21 14.74 -6.82
C ASP A 152 -1.87 14.66 -8.22
N GLU A 153 -1.57 13.59 -8.96
CA GLU A 153 -2.11 13.36 -10.30
C GLU A 153 -3.46 12.64 -10.32
N LEU A 154 -3.86 12.03 -9.19
CA LEU A 154 -5.10 11.27 -9.03
C LEU A 154 -6.05 11.94 -8.03
N ILE A 155 -5.89 13.24 -7.83
CA ILE A 155 -6.67 13.98 -6.86
C ILE A 155 -8.17 13.96 -7.17
N ASP A 156 -8.52 14.05 -8.45
CA ASP A 156 -9.91 14.01 -8.90
C ASP A 156 -10.53 12.63 -8.69
N GLU A 157 -9.78 11.57 -8.97
CA GLU A 157 -10.20 10.19 -8.74
C GLU A 157 -10.33 9.86 -7.24
N PHE A 158 -9.62 10.58 -6.39
CA PHE A 158 -9.76 10.49 -4.94
C PHE A 158 -10.99 11.26 -4.42
N LYS A 159 -11.24 12.46 -4.96
CA LYS A 159 -12.36 13.32 -4.56
C LYS A 159 -13.71 12.83 -5.08
N ASN A 160 -13.75 12.20 -6.25
CA ASN A 160 -14.96 11.82 -6.96
C ASN A 160 -15.26 10.32 -6.85
N ASN A 161 -16.55 9.96 -6.90
CA ASN A 161 -16.99 8.56 -6.88
C ASN A 161 -17.32 8.06 -8.31
N GLU A 162 -16.38 8.26 -9.25
CA GLU A 162 -16.58 7.99 -10.69
C GLU A 162 -16.01 6.64 -11.16
N MET A 163 -15.38 5.88 -10.26
CA MET A 163 -14.89 4.55 -10.60
C MET A 163 -16.01 3.50 -10.53
N PRO A 164 -15.97 2.42 -11.34
CA PRO A 164 -16.92 1.32 -11.25
C PRO A 164 -17.03 0.70 -9.87
N ASN A 165 -15.91 0.65 -9.15
CA ASN A 165 -15.79 0.22 -7.76
C ASN A 165 -14.61 0.94 -7.10
N ARG A 166 -14.46 0.76 -5.78
CA ARG A 166 -13.28 1.27 -5.05
C ARG A 166 -11.99 0.70 -5.63
N VAL A 167 -10.97 1.52 -5.71
CA VAL A 167 -9.64 1.12 -6.15
C VAL A 167 -8.67 1.24 -4.99
N HIS A 168 -8.05 0.13 -4.62
CA HIS A 168 -6.99 0.09 -3.61
C HIS A 168 -5.64 -0.05 -4.29
N MET A 169 -4.77 0.92 -4.03
CA MET A 169 -3.41 0.91 -4.54
C MET A 169 -2.41 0.73 -3.41
N THR A 170 -1.27 0.12 -3.73
CA THR A 170 -0.17 -0.09 -2.78
C THR A 170 1.16 0.25 -3.42
N THR A 171 2.10 0.76 -2.62
CA THR A 171 3.48 1.00 -3.05
C THR A 171 4.45 0.34 -2.09
N SER A 172 5.40 -0.41 -2.63
CA SER A 172 6.45 -1.06 -1.83
C SER A 172 7.83 -0.60 -2.25
N CYS A 173 8.63 -0.18 -1.27
CA CYS A 173 9.99 0.33 -1.47
C CYS A 173 11.01 -0.75 -1.87
N CYS A 174 10.64 -2.03 -1.77
CA CYS A 174 11.48 -3.16 -2.17
C CYS A 174 10.60 -4.36 -2.55
N GLN A 175 11.21 -5.40 -3.07
CA GLN A 175 10.50 -6.60 -3.53
C GLN A 175 9.98 -7.53 -2.41
N ILE A 176 10.27 -7.23 -1.15
CA ILE A 176 9.68 -7.94 0.00
C ILE A 176 8.17 -7.65 0.11
N ASN A 177 7.72 -6.52 -0.46
CA ASN A 177 6.32 -6.15 -0.58
C ASN A 177 5.55 -6.10 0.75
N CYS A 178 6.13 -5.44 1.75
CA CYS A 178 5.48 -5.26 3.06
C CYS A 178 4.18 -4.43 2.97
N GLY A 179 3.96 -3.71 1.88
CA GLY A 179 2.73 -2.92 1.64
C GLY A 179 1.50 -3.75 1.31
N GLY A 180 1.68 -5.06 1.09
CA GLY A 180 0.60 -5.96 0.73
C GLY A 180 0.13 -5.84 -0.73
N GLN A 181 -1.00 -6.46 -1.02
CA GLN A 181 -1.62 -6.46 -2.34
C GLN A 181 -2.75 -5.43 -2.41
N GLY A 182 -2.91 -4.81 -3.58
CA GLY A 182 -4.04 -3.98 -3.93
C GLY A 182 -4.54 -4.31 -5.34
N ASP A 183 -5.55 -3.60 -5.81
CA ASP A 183 -5.99 -3.70 -7.19
C ASP A 183 -4.86 -3.34 -8.16
N ILE A 184 -4.04 -2.35 -7.77
CA ILE A 184 -2.82 -1.94 -8.45
C ILE A 184 -1.69 -1.84 -7.42
N ALA A 185 -0.52 -2.39 -7.72
CA ALA A 185 0.67 -2.22 -6.90
C ALA A 185 1.85 -1.69 -7.71
N ILE A 186 2.60 -0.79 -7.10
CA ILE A 186 3.85 -0.26 -7.61
C ILE A 186 4.96 -0.81 -6.72
N ASN A 187 5.84 -1.62 -7.30
CA ASN A 187 6.91 -2.28 -6.57
C ASN A 187 8.27 -1.97 -7.19
N VAL A 188 9.29 -1.95 -6.35
CA VAL A 188 10.67 -1.93 -6.82
C VAL A 188 10.99 -3.23 -7.56
N GLN A 189 11.77 -3.12 -8.62
CA GLN A 189 12.29 -4.24 -9.39
C GLN A 189 13.79 -4.02 -9.64
N HIS A 190 14.61 -4.91 -9.11
CA HIS A 190 16.03 -4.92 -9.45
C HIS A 190 16.27 -5.71 -10.72
N THR A 191 17.15 -5.21 -11.58
CA THR A 191 17.44 -5.83 -12.90
C THR A 191 18.78 -6.57 -12.93
N LYS A 192 19.58 -6.42 -11.84
CA LYS A 192 20.87 -7.13 -11.68
C LYS A 192 20.96 -7.83 -10.32
N PRO A 193 21.76 -8.89 -10.24
CA PRO A 193 22.16 -9.52 -8.98
C PRO A 193 22.86 -8.52 -8.04
N PRO A 194 22.89 -8.82 -6.72
CA PRO A 194 23.62 -7.99 -5.78
C PRO A 194 25.14 -7.99 -6.05
N LYS A 195 25.77 -6.84 -5.88
CA LYS A 195 27.23 -6.74 -5.81
C LYS A 195 27.67 -7.11 -4.40
N ILE A 196 28.70 -7.95 -4.31
CA ILE A 196 29.22 -8.41 -3.01
C ILE A 196 30.46 -7.62 -2.64
N ASN A 197 30.44 -6.98 -1.46
CA ASN A 197 31.64 -6.43 -0.85
C ASN A 197 32.32 -7.54 -0.03
N HIS A 198 33.20 -8.30 -0.67
CA HIS A 198 33.86 -9.48 -0.09
C HIS A 198 34.70 -9.18 1.16
N ASP A 199 35.23 -7.99 1.28
CA ASP A 199 36.05 -7.61 2.44
C ASP A 199 35.24 -7.52 3.74
N LEU A 200 33.96 -7.22 3.64
CA LEU A 200 33.07 -7.07 4.78
C LEU A 200 32.28 -8.34 5.13
N VAL A 201 32.10 -9.25 4.18
CA VAL A 201 31.24 -10.45 4.37
C VAL A 201 31.65 -11.29 5.57
N SER A 202 32.97 -11.52 5.78
CA SER A 202 33.47 -12.35 6.88
C SER A 202 33.17 -11.77 8.25
N ASN A 203 33.03 -10.44 8.36
CA ASN A 203 32.91 -9.73 9.62
C ASN A 203 31.49 -9.35 9.99
N VAL A 204 30.61 -9.20 8.98
CA VAL A 204 29.27 -8.62 9.15
C VAL A 204 28.17 -9.64 8.88
N CYS A 205 28.42 -10.63 8.01
CA CYS A 205 27.38 -11.52 7.54
C CYS A 205 27.31 -12.85 8.29
N GLU A 206 26.13 -13.24 8.68
CA GLU A 206 25.84 -14.61 9.06
C GLU A 206 25.55 -15.43 7.80
N ARG A 207 26.62 -15.99 7.22
CA ARG A 207 26.60 -16.64 5.91
C ARG A 207 25.61 -17.78 5.73
N PRO A 208 25.42 -18.70 6.69
CA PRO A 208 24.41 -19.74 6.59
C PRO A 208 23.01 -19.17 6.40
N SER A 209 22.64 -18.13 7.15
CA SER A 209 21.33 -17.47 7.03
C SER A 209 21.14 -16.80 5.67
N VAL A 210 22.19 -16.17 5.12
CA VAL A 210 22.14 -15.57 3.78
C VAL A 210 21.88 -16.62 2.71
N VAL A 211 22.59 -17.76 2.78
CA VAL A 211 22.40 -18.89 1.84
C VAL A 211 20.99 -19.45 1.96
N ALA A 212 20.53 -19.71 3.19
CA ALA A 212 19.21 -20.26 3.44
C ALA A 212 18.06 -19.33 2.99
N ARG A 213 18.30 -18.02 3.04
CA ARG A 213 17.29 -17.02 2.66
C ARG A 213 17.10 -16.89 1.15
N CYS A 214 18.02 -17.40 0.35
CA CYS A 214 17.88 -17.33 -1.11
C CYS A 214 16.79 -18.27 -1.62
N PRO A 215 15.66 -17.77 -2.18
CA PRO A 215 14.52 -18.59 -2.56
C PRO A 215 14.80 -19.53 -3.74
N VAL A 216 15.90 -19.29 -4.46
CA VAL A 216 16.27 -20.05 -5.66
C VAL A 216 17.64 -20.72 -5.53
N ALA A 217 18.21 -20.75 -4.32
CA ALA A 217 19.52 -21.32 -4.03
C ALA A 217 20.63 -20.79 -4.99
N ALA A 218 20.59 -19.48 -5.28
CA ALA A 218 21.58 -18.82 -6.12
C ALA A 218 22.84 -18.42 -5.34
N ILE A 219 22.81 -18.47 -4.00
CA ILE A 219 23.94 -18.04 -3.14
C ILE A 219 24.62 -19.27 -2.56
N ARG A 220 25.95 -19.28 -2.61
CA ARG A 220 26.80 -20.35 -2.08
C ARG A 220 27.93 -19.78 -1.24
N PRO A 221 28.44 -20.55 -0.26
CA PRO A 221 29.69 -20.21 0.41
C PRO A 221 30.86 -20.23 -0.58
N ALA A 222 31.77 -19.28 -0.43
CA ALA A 222 32.97 -19.16 -1.25
C ALA A 222 34.17 -18.75 -0.39
N GLN A 223 35.36 -18.95 -0.94
CA GLN A 223 36.62 -18.42 -0.39
C GLN A 223 37.17 -17.40 -1.39
N ILE A 224 37.28 -16.15 -0.98
CA ILE A 224 37.79 -15.06 -1.81
C ILE A 224 39.01 -14.43 -1.08
N ASN A 225 40.11 -14.39 -1.75
CA ASN A 225 41.37 -13.88 -1.18
C ASN A 225 41.73 -14.54 0.18
N GLY A 226 41.49 -15.84 0.32
CA GLY A 226 41.74 -16.59 1.55
C GLY A 226 40.78 -16.33 2.69
N LYS A 227 39.74 -15.50 2.50
CA LYS A 227 38.73 -15.19 3.52
C LYS A 227 37.38 -15.87 3.16
N PRO A 228 36.66 -16.35 4.16
CA PRO A 228 35.31 -16.86 3.95
C PRO A 228 34.39 -15.78 3.40
N SER A 229 33.67 -16.07 2.32
CA SER A 229 32.78 -15.15 1.63
C SER A 229 31.57 -15.89 1.04
N LEU A 230 30.88 -15.23 0.11
CA LEU A 230 29.73 -15.73 -0.64
C LEU A 230 29.94 -15.50 -2.13
N GLU A 231 29.32 -16.32 -2.94
CA GLU A 231 29.18 -16.13 -4.40
C GLU A 231 27.73 -16.21 -4.82
N VAL A 232 27.39 -15.56 -5.91
CA VAL A 232 26.03 -15.54 -6.48
C VAL A 232 26.06 -16.15 -7.88
N ASP A 233 25.27 -17.21 -8.10
CA ASP A 233 24.98 -17.70 -9.44
C ASP A 233 24.00 -16.72 -10.12
N GLU A 234 24.55 -15.86 -10.96
CA GLU A 234 23.77 -14.81 -11.65
C GLU A 234 22.65 -15.37 -12.54
N LYS A 235 22.85 -16.59 -13.10
CA LYS A 235 21.85 -17.23 -13.95
C LYS A 235 20.62 -17.68 -13.15
N LYS A 236 20.83 -18.07 -11.90
CA LYS A 236 19.75 -18.47 -10.99
C LYS A 236 19.15 -17.29 -10.23
N CYS A 237 19.90 -16.21 -10.02
CA CYS A 237 19.49 -15.07 -9.24
C CYS A 237 18.24 -14.43 -9.86
N ILE A 238 17.19 -14.25 -9.04
CA ILE A 238 15.94 -13.56 -9.43
C ILE A 238 15.92 -12.09 -9.01
N CYS A 239 17.03 -11.55 -8.53
CA CYS A 239 17.20 -10.16 -8.13
C CYS A 239 16.20 -9.69 -7.06
N CYS A 240 15.76 -10.56 -6.15
CA CYS A 240 14.70 -10.26 -5.19
C CYS A 240 15.14 -9.42 -3.97
N GLY A 241 16.45 -9.26 -3.74
CA GLY A 241 16.99 -8.51 -2.61
C GLY A 241 16.88 -9.19 -1.24
N ALA A 242 16.35 -10.42 -1.14
CA ALA A 242 16.18 -11.12 0.13
C ALA A 242 17.48 -11.41 0.89
N CYS A 243 18.63 -11.38 0.19
CA CYS A 243 19.96 -11.58 0.77
C CYS A 243 20.51 -10.34 1.50
N TYR A 244 20.00 -9.15 1.19
CA TYR A 244 20.53 -7.91 1.74
C TYR A 244 20.31 -7.77 3.26
N PRO A 245 19.11 -7.99 3.83
CA PRO A 245 18.90 -7.78 5.27
C PRO A 245 19.86 -8.57 6.17
N PRO A 246 20.11 -9.88 5.93
CA PRO A 246 21.05 -10.63 6.75
C PRO A 246 22.52 -10.37 6.40
N CYS A 247 22.80 -9.65 5.31
CA CYS A 247 24.15 -9.34 4.85
C CYS A 247 24.18 -8.03 4.07
N PRO A 248 24.27 -6.88 4.72
CA PRO A 248 24.37 -5.58 4.06
C PRO A 248 25.48 -5.46 3.00
N PRO A 249 26.62 -6.18 3.09
CA PRO A 249 27.58 -6.28 2.00
C PRO A 249 27.05 -6.86 0.67
N MET A 250 25.86 -7.50 0.65
CA MET A 250 25.18 -7.97 -0.56
C MET A 250 24.37 -6.84 -1.20
N GLN A 251 25.02 -5.80 -1.69
CA GLN A 251 24.40 -4.58 -2.19
C GLN A 251 23.55 -4.83 -3.44
N ILE A 252 22.23 -4.68 -3.32
CA ILE A 252 21.27 -4.88 -4.41
C ILE A 252 20.76 -3.56 -5.00
N ASN A 253 20.71 -2.49 -4.20
CA ASN A 253 20.24 -1.18 -4.63
C ASN A 253 21.31 -0.47 -5.49
N ASP A 254 20.90 -0.04 -6.67
CA ASP A 254 21.74 0.62 -7.65
C ASP A 254 20.88 1.60 -8.46
N ALA A 255 21.34 2.84 -8.62
CA ALA A 255 20.55 3.89 -9.28
C ALA A 255 20.15 3.53 -10.74
N GLU A 256 21.05 2.80 -11.44
CA GLU A 256 20.79 2.38 -12.83
C GLU A 256 19.89 1.15 -12.89
N HIS A 257 19.99 0.21 -11.93
CA HIS A 257 19.39 -1.12 -11.99
C HIS A 257 18.23 -1.34 -11.03
N THR A 258 17.94 -0.38 -10.16
CA THR A 258 16.74 -0.35 -9.34
C THR A 258 15.63 0.41 -10.09
N LYS A 259 14.71 -0.34 -10.64
CA LYS A 259 13.57 0.15 -11.43
C LYS A 259 12.26 -0.02 -10.67
N LEU A 260 11.18 0.44 -11.25
CA LEU A 260 9.83 0.17 -10.78
C LEU A 260 9.11 -0.82 -11.70
N SER A 261 8.08 -1.44 -11.16
CA SER A 261 7.15 -2.31 -11.87
C SER A 261 5.72 -2.07 -11.40
N VAL A 262 4.75 -2.25 -12.29
CA VAL A 262 3.33 -2.15 -11.98
C VAL A 262 2.68 -3.52 -12.12
N TRP A 263 1.85 -3.84 -11.13
CA TRP A 263 1.14 -5.09 -10.98
C TRP A 263 -0.36 -4.82 -10.82
N VAL A 264 -1.21 -5.66 -11.41
CA VAL A 264 -2.66 -5.44 -11.45
C VAL A 264 -3.42 -6.72 -11.10
N GLY A 265 -4.59 -6.57 -10.48
CA GLY A 265 -5.56 -7.63 -10.27
C GLY A 265 -5.45 -8.36 -8.93
N GLY A 266 -4.73 -7.79 -7.94
CA GLY A 266 -4.73 -8.32 -6.58
C GLY A 266 -6.05 -8.06 -5.86
N ASN A 267 -6.65 -9.11 -5.34
CA ASN A 267 -7.86 -9.01 -4.54
C ASN A 267 -7.88 -10.09 -3.46
N HIS A 268 -8.24 -9.69 -2.25
CA HIS A 268 -8.60 -10.65 -1.22
C HIS A 268 -10.01 -11.18 -1.48
N SER A 269 -10.28 -12.39 -1.04
CA SER A 269 -11.62 -12.94 -1.13
C SER A 269 -12.66 -12.02 -0.47
N ASN A 270 -13.80 -11.84 -1.14
CA ASN A 270 -14.98 -11.22 -0.57
C ASN A 270 -16.21 -12.07 -0.91
N ALA A 271 -17.40 -11.65 -0.48
CA ALA A 271 -18.64 -12.38 -0.72
C ALA A 271 -19.01 -12.57 -2.21
N ARG A 272 -18.36 -11.84 -3.12
CA ARG A 272 -18.64 -11.86 -4.56
C ARG A 272 -17.55 -12.49 -5.40
N GLY A 273 -16.31 -12.44 -4.91
CA GLY A 273 -15.13 -12.82 -5.69
C GLY A 273 -14.21 -13.76 -4.95
N LYS A 274 -13.51 -14.60 -5.70
CA LYS A 274 -12.42 -15.44 -5.20
C LYS A 274 -11.14 -14.61 -5.06
N PRO A 275 -10.18 -15.05 -4.23
CA PRO A 275 -8.87 -14.42 -4.15
C PRO A 275 -8.18 -14.41 -5.51
N SER A 276 -7.53 -13.33 -5.87
CA SER A 276 -6.70 -13.23 -7.06
C SER A 276 -5.35 -12.61 -6.74
N PHE A 277 -4.32 -13.09 -7.43
CA PHE A 277 -2.97 -12.55 -7.33
C PHE A 277 -2.71 -11.53 -8.42
N GLN A 278 -1.95 -10.51 -8.05
CA GLN A 278 -1.47 -9.52 -9.00
C GLN A 278 -0.64 -10.16 -10.12
N LYS A 279 -0.78 -9.62 -11.32
CA LYS A 279 0.06 -9.95 -12.48
C LYS A 279 0.87 -8.73 -12.89
N LEU A 280 2.10 -8.97 -13.32
CA LEU A 280 2.98 -7.94 -13.85
C LEU A 280 2.40 -7.40 -15.16
N VAL A 281 2.20 -6.08 -15.23
CA VAL A 281 1.69 -5.41 -16.43
C VAL A 281 2.68 -4.40 -17.02
N ALA A 282 3.61 -3.92 -16.22
CA ALA A 282 4.71 -3.08 -16.70
C ALA A 282 5.97 -3.30 -15.86
N ALA A 283 7.11 -3.40 -16.51
CA ALA A 283 8.41 -3.68 -15.89
C ALA A 283 9.49 -2.72 -16.39
N GLY A 284 10.54 -2.56 -15.62
CA GLY A 284 11.70 -1.74 -16.00
C GLY A 284 11.41 -0.26 -16.08
N ILE A 285 10.39 0.22 -15.36
CA ILE A 285 10.01 1.64 -15.33
C ILE A 285 11.10 2.42 -14.60
N PRO A 286 11.54 3.59 -15.12
CA PRO A 286 12.51 4.43 -14.45
C PRO A 286 12.11 4.75 -12.99
N ASN A 287 13.07 4.62 -12.08
CA ASN A 287 12.93 5.07 -10.70
C ASN A 287 13.51 6.49 -10.60
N ASN A 288 12.73 7.49 -10.98
CA ASN A 288 13.16 8.86 -11.21
C ASN A 288 12.44 9.86 -10.28
N PRO A 289 12.86 9.93 -8.99
CA PRO A 289 12.34 10.93 -8.09
C PRO A 289 12.56 12.36 -8.64
N PRO A 290 11.74 13.35 -8.26
CA PRO A 290 10.69 13.26 -7.23
C PRO A 290 9.27 12.99 -7.80
N ARG A 291 9.09 12.78 -9.10
CA ARG A 291 7.72 12.77 -9.69
C ARG A 291 7.31 11.44 -10.35
N TRP A 292 8.23 10.55 -10.68
CA TRP A 292 7.97 9.24 -11.33
C TRP A 292 6.94 9.32 -12.48
N PRO A 293 7.11 10.18 -13.48
CA PRO A 293 6.08 10.46 -14.46
C PRO A 293 5.66 9.24 -15.28
N GLU A 294 6.59 8.34 -15.60
CA GLU A 294 6.29 7.13 -16.36
C GLU A 294 5.40 6.15 -15.57
N ALA A 295 5.70 5.95 -14.29
CA ALA A 295 4.90 5.09 -13.43
C ALA A 295 3.49 5.66 -13.25
N THR A 296 3.39 6.97 -13.02
CA THR A 296 2.12 7.67 -12.89
C THR A 296 1.30 7.61 -14.19
N ALA A 297 1.93 7.82 -15.35
CA ALA A 297 1.25 7.71 -16.64
C ALA A 297 0.68 6.29 -16.88
N ILE A 298 1.41 5.25 -16.50
CA ILE A 298 0.95 3.86 -16.62
C ILE A 298 -0.28 3.64 -15.74
N VAL A 299 -0.24 4.07 -14.48
CA VAL A 299 -1.38 3.94 -13.55
C VAL A 299 -2.60 4.68 -14.08
N LYS A 300 -2.44 5.91 -14.59
CA LYS A 300 -3.54 6.69 -15.20
C LYS A 300 -4.15 5.98 -16.41
N LYS A 301 -3.36 5.34 -17.26
CA LYS A 301 -3.86 4.54 -18.40
C LYS A 301 -4.72 3.36 -17.92
N ILE A 302 -4.27 2.65 -16.88
CA ILE A 302 -5.00 1.53 -16.31
C ILE A 302 -6.33 1.99 -15.71
N LEU A 303 -6.31 3.05 -14.91
CA LEU A 303 -7.51 3.60 -14.26
C LEU A 303 -8.52 4.11 -15.29
N ARG A 304 -8.06 4.76 -16.35
CA ARG A 304 -8.92 5.22 -17.45
C ARG A 304 -9.58 4.05 -18.15
N ALA A 305 -8.81 3.05 -18.57
CA ALA A 305 -9.35 1.86 -19.23
C ALA A 305 -10.35 1.10 -18.35
N TYR A 306 -10.06 1.02 -17.06
CA TYR A 306 -10.96 0.41 -16.08
C TYR A 306 -12.25 1.21 -15.91
N ARG A 307 -12.18 2.54 -15.78
CA ARG A 307 -13.37 3.39 -15.66
C ARG A 307 -14.26 3.30 -16.89
N ASP A 308 -13.67 3.24 -18.10
CA ASP A 308 -14.38 3.33 -19.37
C ASP A 308 -14.97 1.97 -19.82
N ASP A 309 -14.45 0.81 -19.36
CA ASP A 309 -14.88 -0.54 -19.83
C ASP A 309 -15.46 -1.44 -18.74
N ALA A 310 -15.12 -1.22 -17.47
CA ALA A 310 -15.63 -2.09 -16.40
C ALA A 310 -17.11 -1.83 -16.11
N LYS A 311 -17.79 -2.90 -15.72
CA LYS A 311 -19.19 -2.81 -15.28
C LYS A 311 -19.27 -2.27 -13.86
N ASP A 312 -20.40 -1.70 -13.48
CA ASP A 312 -20.69 -1.30 -12.11
C ASP A 312 -20.43 -2.46 -11.15
N TRP A 313 -19.73 -2.14 -10.05
CA TRP A 313 -19.35 -3.07 -8.99
C TRP A 313 -18.25 -4.10 -9.32
N GLU A 314 -17.73 -4.16 -10.54
CA GLU A 314 -16.53 -4.96 -10.83
C GLU A 314 -15.32 -4.33 -10.13
N ARG A 315 -14.55 -5.14 -9.40
CA ARG A 315 -13.18 -4.77 -8.99
C ARG A 315 -12.26 -4.90 -10.20
N ILE A 316 -11.09 -4.29 -10.15
CA ILE A 316 -10.11 -4.42 -11.24
C ILE A 316 -9.79 -5.90 -11.54
N SER A 317 -9.70 -6.75 -10.51
CA SER A 317 -9.50 -8.19 -10.70
C SER A 317 -10.64 -8.86 -11.44
N ASP A 318 -11.89 -8.52 -11.12
CA ASP A 318 -13.08 -9.08 -11.74
C ASP A 318 -13.19 -8.63 -13.20
N TRP A 319 -12.90 -7.35 -13.44
CA TRP A 319 -12.84 -6.77 -14.78
C TRP A 319 -11.82 -7.48 -15.66
N VAL A 320 -10.58 -7.63 -15.18
CA VAL A 320 -9.50 -8.31 -15.91
C VAL A 320 -9.81 -9.80 -16.14
N GLU A 321 -10.42 -10.49 -15.16
CA GLU A 321 -10.85 -11.88 -15.34
C GLU A 321 -11.92 -12.01 -16.44
N ARG A 322 -12.85 -11.06 -16.50
CA ARG A 322 -13.92 -11.04 -17.53
C ARG A 322 -13.40 -10.78 -18.94
N ILE A 323 -12.54 -9.76 -19.10
CA ILE A 323 -12.07 -9.35 -20.44
C ILE A 323 -10.87 -10.16 -20.94
N GLY A 324 -10.12 -10.75 -20.03
CA GLY A 324 -8.86 -11.44 -20.31
C GLY A 324 -7.65 -10.50 -20.51
N TRP A 325 -6.45 -11.02 -20.30
CA TRP A 325 -5.21 -10.24 -20.40
C TRP A 325 -4.94 -9.65 -21.78
N PRO A 326 -5.19 -10.33 -22.91
CA PRO A 326 -5.00 -9.73 -24.23
C PRO A 326 -5.80 -8.45 -24.40
N ARG A 327 -7.08 -8.46 -24.02
CA ARG A 327 -7.95 -7.31 -24.11
C ARG A 327 -7.53 -6.20 -23.13
N PHE A 328 -7.07 -6.55 -21.93
CA PHE A 328 -6.50 -5.59 -20.97
C PHE A 328 -5.33 -4.79 -21.60
N PHE A 329 -4.36 -5.47 -22.23
CA PHE A 329 -3.23 -4.80 -22.87
C PHE A 329 -3.66 -3.94 -24.06
N GLU A 330 -4.65 -4.37 -24.81
CA GLU A 330 -5.24 -3.60 -25.90
C GLU A 330 -5.88 -2.29 -25.39
N LEU A 331 -6.77 -2.37 -24.37
CA LEU A 331 -7.47 -1.22 -23.82
C LEU A 331 -6.52 -0.23 -23.12
N THR A 332 -5.54 -0.71 -22.40
CA THR A 332 -4.57 0.15 -21.70
C THR A 332 -3.49 0.70 -22.61
N GLY A 333 -3.29 0.11 -23.81
CA GLY A 333 -2.19 0.44 -24.71
C GLY A 333 -0.82 0.20 -24.10
N LEU A 334 -0.72 -0.67 -23.10
CA LEU A 334 0.56 -1.06 -22.50
C LEU A 334 1.24 -2.14 -23.38
N PRO A 335 2.58 -2.09 -23.53
CA PRO A 335 3.27 -3.07 -24.35
C PRO A 335 3.28 -4.45 -23.68
N PHE A 336 2.79 -5.46 -24.40
CA PHE A 336 2.97 -6.86 -23.98
C PHE A 336 4.34 -7.33 -24.44
N THR A 337 5.23 -7.66 -23.51
CA THR A 337 6.62 -7.97 -23.77
C THR A 337 6.97 -9.38 -23.32
N LYS A 338 8.16 -9.88 -23.70
CA LYS A 338 8.71 -11.17 -23.22
C LYS A 338 8.74 -11.29 -21.68
N PHE A 339 8.79 -10.19 -20.96
CA PHE A 339 8.79 -10.18 -19.48
C PHE A 339 7.49 -10.72 -18.88
N HIS A 340 6.39 -10.63 -19.62
CA HIS A 340 5.08 -11.12 -19.17
C HIS A 340 4.93 -12.65 -19.36
N ILE A 341 5.71 -13.24 -20.25
CA ILE A 341 5.65 -14.68 -20.57
C ILE A 341 6.86 -15.43 -20.01
N ASN A 342 8.07 -14.95 -20.33
CA ASN A 342 9.32 -15.66 -20.10
C ASN A 342 10.14 -15.13 -18.94
N ASN A 343 9.85 -13.94 -18.44
CA ASN A 343 10.53 -13.45 -17.26
C ASN A 343 9.91 -14.06 -16.00
N TRP A 344 10.04 -15.38 -15.89
CA TRP A 344 9.64 -16.08 -14.68
C TRP A 344 10.36 -15.52 -13.43
N LYS A 345 11.51 -14.85 -13.57
CA LYS A 345 12.18 -14.11 -12.51
C LYS A 345 11.29 -13.03 -11.95
N GLY A 346 10.74 -12.16 -12.80
CA GLY A 346 9.79 -11.13 -12.39
C GLY A 346 8.47 -11.72 -11.88
N ALA A 347 7.88 -12.65 -12.61
CA ALA A 347 6.64 -13.32 -12.21
C ALA A 347 6.79 -14.08 -10.90
N ARG A 348 7.91 -14.76 -10.69
CA ARG A 348 8.20 -15.47 -9.45
C ARG A 348 8.44 -14.52 -8.27
N ASN A 349 9.04 -13.37 -8.51
CA ASN A 349 9.17 -12.34 -7.47
C ASN A 349 7.81 -11.88 -6.96
N SER A 350 6.84 -11.66 -7.84
CA SER A 350 5.51 -11.27 -7.41
C SER A 350 4.84 -12.34 -6.57
N LEU A 351 4.94 -13.61 -6.98
CA LEU A 351 4.42 -14.73 -6.21
C LEU A 351 5.12 -14.87 -4.86
N ASN A 352 6.44 -14.78 -4.83
CA ASN A 352 7.19 -14.87 -3.57
C ASN A 352 6.99 -13.63 -2.70
N ALA A 353 6.94 -12.45 -3.27
CA ALA A 353 6.74 -11.21 -2.53
C ALA A 353 5.30 -11.07 -2.01
N SER A 354 4.32 -11.57 -2.77
CA SER A 354 2.91 -11.43 -2.41
C SER A 354 2.39 -12.52 -1.48
N THR A 355 2.97 -13.72 -1.50
CA THR A 355 2.43 -14.83 -0.71
C THR A 355 3.37 -15.29 0.39
N HIS A 356 4.68 -15.29 0.21
CA HIS A 356 5.67 -15.96 1.08
C HIS A 356 5.25 -17.38 1.53
N ILE A 357 4.14 -17.90 1.01
CA ILE A 357 3.60 -19.21 1.32
C ILE A 357 4.16 -20.17 0.28
N ARG A 358 5.03 -21.04 0.73
CA ARG A 358 5.42 -22.21 -0.05
C ARG A 358 4.50 -23.35 0.38
N PHE A 359 3.72 -23.80 -0.55
CA PHE A 359 3.03 -25.09 -0.40
C PHE A 359 3.98 -26.22 -0.82
#